data_edf0e09b08bfa8de8b1c937b134dc7a2
#
_entry.id   edf0e09b08bfa8de8b1c937b134dc7a2
#
_cell.length_a   1.000
_cell.length_b   1.000
_cell.length_c   1.000
_cell.angle_alpha   90.00
_cell.angle_beta   90.00
_cell.angle_gamma   90.00
#
_symmetry.space_group_name_H-M   'P 1'
#
loop_
_entity.id
_entity.type
_entity.pdbx_description
1 polymer ?
#
loop_
_entity_poly.entity_id
_entity_poly.type
_entity_poly.pdbx_seq_one_letter_code
_entity_poly.pdbx_strand_id
1 'polypeptide(L)'
;MSTVASPAHPASVLLGAQAAALRLPVCDHYSGVEARMKKSLQLQAEMTAEFGHCVFDVTLDCEDGAPVGQEREHAALVASLALNAAEGARVAARVHTVDHAAFANDIATIAGEAGHRLSHIMVPKVESVDDVLHAEKALLAASAGHLPLHVLIESPAAVHRAFEIGRASCRERV
;
A
#
# COMPACT_ATOMS: atom_id res chain seq x y z
N MET A 1 23.40 -35.05 -29.06
CA MET A 1 22.62 -33.82 -29.14
C MET A 1 22.72 -33.09 -27.83
N SER A 2 23.56 -32.03 -27.74
CA SER A 2 23.69 -31.22 -26.54
C SER A 2 22.49 -30.29 -26.44
N THR A 3 21.67 -30.47 -25.43
CA THR A 3 20.60 -29.52 -25.08
C THR A 3 21.25 -28.26 -24.53
N VAL A 4 21.28 -27.21 -25.32
CA VAL A 4 21.66 -25.87 -24.84
C VAL A 4 20.60 -25.44 -23.83
N ALA A 5 21.00 -25.32 -22.55
CA ALA A 5 20.12 -24.84 -21.51
C ALA A 5 19.64 -23.40 -21.88
N SER A 6 18.34 -23.19 -21.83
CA SER A 6 17.77 -21.85 -22.04
C SER A 6 18.38 -20.87 -21.04
N PRO A 7 18.80 -19.67 -21.47
CA PRO A 7 19.41 -18.70 -20.53
C PRO A 7 18.40 -18.35 -19.42
N ALA A 8 18.85 -18.44 -18.17
CA ALA A 8 18.03 -18.07 -17.03
C ALA A 8 17.67 -16.59 -17.09
N HIS A 9 16.41 -16.25 -16.75
CA HIS A 9 15.96 -14.86 -16.71
C HIS A 9 16.82 -14.07 -15.69
N PRO A 10 17.28 -12.84 -15.99
CA PRO A 10 18.10 -12.03 -15.09
C PRO A 10 17.55 -11.90 -13.67
N ALA A 11 16.23 -11.77 -13.51
CA ALA A 11 15.58 -11.71 -12.21
C ALA A 11 15.80 -12.99 -11.37
N SER A 12 15.78 -14.18 -11.97
CA SER A 12 16.03 -15.44 -11.25
C SER A 12 17.49 -15.60 -10.84
N VAL A 13 18.41 -15.00 -11.59
CA VAL A 13 19.85 -15.01 -11.27
C VAL A 13 20.17 -14.00 -10.16
N LEU A 14 19.59 -12.80 -10.23
CA LEU A 14 19.90 -11.71 -9.30
C LEU A 14 19.15 -11.82 -7.97
N LEU A 15 17.92 -12.31 -7.99
CA LEU A 15 17.02 -12.27 -6.83
C LEU A 15 16.76 -13.68 -6.25
N GLY A 16 17.28 -14.73 -6.88
CA GLY A 16 17.11 -16.10 -6.45
C GLY A 16 15.71 -16.68 -6.66
N ALA A 17 15.49 -17.91 -6.23
CA ALA A 17 14.22 -18.61 -6.42
C ALA A 17 13.02 -17.94 -5.69
N GLN A 18 13.26 -17.23 -4.61
CA GLN A 18 12.22 -16.52 -3.86
C GLN A 18 11.61 -15.34 -4.63
N ALA A 19 12.40 -14.65 -5.44
CA ALA A 19 11.90 -13.52 -6.24
C ALA A 19 11.05 -13.99 -7.44
N ALA A 20 11.23 -15.22 -7.90
CA ALA A 20 10.37 -15.78 -8.94
C ALA A 20 8.96 -16.14 -8.43
N ALA A 21 8.80 -16.27 -7.09
CA ALA A 21 7.52 -16.56 -6.45
C ALA A 21 6.69 -15.30 -6.14
N LEU A 22 7.34 -14.13 -6.04
CA LEU A 22 6.68 -12.85 -5.80
C LEU A 22 6.33 -12.20 -7.15
N ARG A 23 5.14 -12.49 -7.67
CA ARG A 23 4.59 -11.72 -8.78
C ARG A 23 4.13 -10.37 -8.21
N LEU A 24 4.92 -9.34 -8.47
CA LEU A 24 4.50 -7.98 -8.17
C LEU A 24 3.33 -7.60 -9.08
N PRO A 25 2.36 -6.82 -8.58
CA PRO A 25 1.28 -6.29 -9.40
C PRO A 25 1.83 -5.41 -10.52
N VAL A 26 1.10 -5.36 -11.63
CA VAL A 26 1.48 -4.54 -12.80
C VAL A 26 1.42 -3.06 -12.47
N CYS A 27 0.46 -2.65 -11.66
CA CYS A 27 0.26 -1.28 -11.24
C CYS A 27 -0.55 -1.22 -9.94
N ASP A 28 -0.66 -0.01 -9.40
CA ASP A 28 -1.53 0.33 -8.28
C ASP A 28 -2.57 1.36 -8.75
N HIS A 29 -3.84 1.10 -8.50
CA HIS A 29 -4.94 1.95 -8.92
C HIS A 29 -5.50 2.75 -7.75
N TYR A 30 -5.26 4.04 -7.77
CA TYR A 30 -5.71 4.98 -6.73
C TYR A 30 -7.12 5.48 -6.98
N SER A 31 -7.94 5.52 -5.93
CA SER A 31 -9.28 6.07 -6.00
C SER A 31 -9.78 6.54 -4.64
N GLY A 32 -10.27 7.78 -4.57
CA GLY A 32 -10.84 8.38 -3.36
C GLY A 32 -12.36 8.63 -3.44
N VAL A 33 -12.97 8.42 -4.60
CA VAL A 33 -14.43 8.56 -4.77
C VAL A 33 -15.10 7.20 -4.63
N GLU A 34 -16.09 7.07 -3.76
CA GLU A 34 -16.76 5.80 -3.42
C GLU A 34 -17.14 4.95 -4.65
N ALA A 35 -17.79 5.55 -5.65
CA ALA A 35 -18.20 4.82 -6.85
C ALA A 35 -17.00 4.26 -7.63
N ARG A 36 -15.89 5.01 -7.66
CA ARG A 36 -14.64 4.58 -8.31
C ARG A 36 -13.92 3.51 -7.50
N MET A 37 -13.86 3.65 -6.17
CA MET A 37 -13.30 2.64 -5.27
C MET A 37 -14.01 1.29 -5.45
N LYS A 38 -15.34 1.29 -5.41
CA LYS A 38 -16.15 0.09 -5.67
C LYS A 38 -15.89 -0.50 -7.05
N LYS A 39 -15.80 0.34 -8.09
CA LYS A 39 -15.52 -0.14 -9.45
C LYS A 39 -14.12 -0.70 -9.59
N SER A 40 -13.11 -0.13 -8.94
CA SER A 40 -11.73 -0.65 -8.93
C SER A 40 -11.65 -2.03 -8.29
N LEU A 41 -12.29 -2.21 -7.14
CA LEU A 41 -12.36 -3.51 -6.45
C LEU A 41 -13.09 -4.56 -7.30
N GLN A 42 -14.20 -4.17 -7.97
CA GLN A 42 -14.92 -5.04 -8.90
C GLN A 42 -14.02 -5.48 -10.06
N LEU A 43 -13.34 -4.53 -10.71
CA LEU A 43 -12.43 -4.83 -11.84
C LEU A 43 -11.27 -5.72 -11.41
N GLN A 44 -10.70 -5.49 -10.23
CA GLN A 44 -9.64 -6.35 -9.68
C GLN A 44 -10.14 -7.79 -9.54
N ALA A 45 -11.35 -7.99 -9.00
CA ALA A 45 -11.94 -9.32 -8.84
C ALA A 45 -12.23 -9.98 -10.20
N GLU A 46 -12.80 -9.25 -11.17
CA GLU A 46 -13.07 -9.72 -12.51
C GLU A 46 -11.78 -10.16 -13.22
N MET A 47 -10.73 -9.32 -13.19
CA MET A 47 -9.44 -9.63 -13.81
C MET A 47 -8.70 -10.74 -13.07
N THR A 48 -8.82 -10.81 -11.74
CA THR A 48 -8.26 -11.93 -10.97
C THR A 48 -8.88 -13.27 -11.39
N ALA A 49 -10.17 -13.28 -11.61
CA ALA A 49 -10.87 -14.48 -12.10
C ALA A 49 -10.43 -14.84 -13.54
N GLU A 50 -10.24 -13.86 -14.41
CA GLU A 50 -9.82 -14.06 -15.81
C GLU A 50 -8.38 -14.56 -15.90
N PHE A 51 -7.44 -13.95 -15.16
CA PHE A 51 -6.01 -14.26 -15.26
C PHE A 51 -5.52 -15.29 -14.25
N GLY A 52 -6.35 -15.72 -13.30
CA GLY A 52 -6.00 -16.68 -12.26
C GLY A 52 -5.06 -16.14 -11.17
N HIS A 53 -4.82 -14.84 -11.13
CA HIS A 53 -4.06 -14.14 -10.10
C HIS A 53 -4.39 -12.65 -10.08
N CYS A 54 -4.17 -11.98 -8.94
CA CYS A 54 -4.34 -10.55 -8.83
C CYS A 54 -3.29 -9.81 -9.67
N VAL A 55 -3.73 -8.98 -10.60
CA VAL A 55 -2.86 -8.30 -11.58
C VAL A 55 -2.50 -6.88 -11.20
N PHE A 56 -3.27 -6.21 -10.34
CA PHE A 56 -3.00 -4.85 -9.86
C PHE A 56 -3.47 -4.67 -8.42
N ASP A 57 -2.83 -3.75 -7.70
CA ASP A 57 -3.27 -3.34 -6.38
C ASP A 57 -4.35 -2.26 -6.50
N VAL A 58 -5.22 -2.18 -5.50
CA VAL A 58 -6.20 -1.08 -5.37
C VAL A 58 -5.89 -0.33 -4.10
N THR A 59 -5.48 0.92 -4.23
CA THR A 59 -5.27 1.83 -3.10
C THR A 59 -6.48 2.74 -2.93
N LEU A 60 -7.19 2.57 -1.82
CA LEU A 60 -8.30 3.42 -1.41
C LEU A 60 -7.74 4.71 -0.82
N ASP A 61 -8.13 5.85 -1.38
CA ASP A 61 -7.47 7.12 -1.14
C ASP A 61 -8.24 8.00 -0.16
N CYS A 62 -7.60 8.42 0.92
CA CYS A 62 -8.13 9.39 1.88
C CYS A 62 -7.53 10.79 1.71
N GLU A 63 -6.61 10.98 0.76
CA GLU A 63 -5.87 12.22 0.58
C GLU A 63 -6.42 13.03 -0.62
N ASP A 64 -5.61 13.30 -1.65
CA ASP A 64 -5.96 14.21 -2.76
C ASP A 64 -7.23 13.78 -3.55
N GLY A 65 -7.53 12.50 -3.60
CA GLY A 65 -8.70 11.96 -4.31
C GLY A 65 -9.98 11.90 -3.47
N ALA A 66 -9.92 12.22 -2.17
CA ALA A 66 -11.02 12.11 -1.23
C ALA A 66 -11.82 13.43 -1.11
N PRO A 67 -13.10 13.39 -0.70
CA PRO A 67 -13.87 14.59 -0.40
C PRO A 67 -13.35 15.25 0.89
N VAL A 68 -13.15 16.57 0.84
CA VAL A 68 -12.72 17.38 1.97
C VAL A 68 -13.89 17.64 2.94
N GLY A 69 -13.62 17.59 4.25
CA GLY A 69 -14.58 17.93 5.32
C GLY A 69 -15.41 16.74 5.81
N GLN A 70 -15.15 15.54 5.32
CA GLN A 70 -15.80 14.28 5.74
C GLN A 70 -14.76 13.19 6.00
N GLU A 71 -13.61 13.56 6.53
CA GLU A 71 -12.44 12.68 6.64
C GLU A 71 -12.74 11.44 7.49
N ARG A 72 -13.51 11.58 8.59
CA ARG A 72 -13.86 10.46 9.47
C ARG A 72 -14.80 9.47 8.80
N GLU A 73 -15.84 9.97 8.16
CA GLU A 73 -16.82 9.18 7.42
C GLU A 73 -16.16 8.47 6.26
N HIS A 74 -15.20 9.15 5.61
CA HIS A 74 -14.44 8.59 4.51
C HIS A 74 -13.49 7.48 4.98
N ALA A 75 -12.78 7.66 6.09
CA ALA A 75 -11.95 6.62 6.69
C ALA A 75 -12.78 5.36 7.06
N ALA A 76 -13.98 5.55 7.63
CA ALA A 76 -14.90 4.45 7.91
C ALA A 76 -15.38 3.74 6.63
N LEU A 77 -15.65 4.49 5.56
CA LEU A 77 -15.98 3.92 4.25
C LEU A 77 -14.82 3.09 3.68
N VAL A 78 -13.59 3.61 3.74
CA VAL A 78 -12.39 2.90 3.28
C VAL A 78 -12.19 1.60 4.07
N ALA A 79 -12.28 1.63 5.39
CA ALA A 79 -12.21 0.44 6.23
C ALA A 79 -13.29 -0.58 5.87
N SER A 80 -14.54 -0.14 5.69
CA SER A 80 -15.65 -0.99 5.27
C SER A 80 -15.41 -1.63 3.90
N LEU A 81 -14.91 -0.89 2.92
CA LEU A 81 -14.62 -1.43 1.59
C LEU A 81 -13.48 -2.46 1.63
N ALA A 82 -12.44 -2.21 2.42
CA ALA A 82 -11.34 -3.16 2.61
C ALA A 82 -11.83 -4.47 3.28
N LEU A 83 -12.66 -4.37 4.32
CA LEU A 83 -13.24 -5.52 5.01
C LEU A 83 -14.11 -6.39 4.09
N ASN A 84 -14.84 -5.76 3.16
CA ASN A 84 -15.75 -6.43 2.24
C ASN A 84 -15.14 -6.76 0.87
N ALA A 85 -13.86 -6.49 0.66
CA ALA A 85 -13.17 -6.85 -0.57
C ALA A 85 -13.14 -8.38 -0.77
N ALA A 86 -13.06 -8.82 -2.03
CA ALA A 86 -13.01 -10.23 -2.37
C ALA A 86 -11.85 -10.96 -1.67
N GLU A 87 -11.99 -12.25 -1.45
CA GLU A 87 -10.89 -13.05 -0.91
C GLU A 87 -9.71 -13.03 -1.89
N GLY A 88 -8.49 -12.83 -1.38
CA GLY A 88 -7.29 -12.70 -2.20
C GLY A 88 -7.12 -11.35 -2.89
N ALA A 89 -8.06 -10.39 -2.68
CA ALA A 89 -7.89 -9.03 -3.15
C ALA A 89 -6.65 -8.37 -2.51
N ARG A 90 -5.94 -7.59 -3.29
CA ARG A 90 -4.82 -6.78 -2.83
C ARG A 90 -5.28 -5.33 -2.69
N VAL A 91 -5.69 -4.99 -1.49
CA VAL A 91 -6.23 -3.66 -1.14
C VAL A 91 -5.24 -2.95 -0.24
N ALA A 92 -5.00 -1.69 -0.51
CA ALA A 92 -4.23 -0.78 0.32
C ALA A 92 -5.03 0.48 0.64
N ALA A 93 -4.53 1.30 1.54
CA ALA A 93 -5.10 2.61 1.80
C ALA A 93 -4.01 3.68 1.81
N ARG A 94 -4.23 4.79 1.09
CA ARG A 94 -3.45 6.01 1.23
C ARG A 94 -4.14 6.90 2.26
N VAL A 95 -3.44 7.11 3.38
CA VAL A 95 -3.90 7.97 4.47
C VAL A 95 -3.49 9.42 4.24
N HIS A 96 -3.97 10.36 5.04
CA HIS A 96 -3.47 11.72 5.03
C HIS A 96 -1.98 11.80 5.42
N THR A 97 -1.34 12.95 5.17
CA THR A 97 0.04 13.23 5.61
C THR A 97 0.16 13.17 7.13
N VAL A 98 1.34 12.86 7.63
CA VAL A 98 1.57 12.65 9.08
C VAL A 98 1.28 13.87 9.95
N ASP A 99 1.32 15.07 9.40
CA ASP A 99 1.01 16.34 10.02
C ASP A 99 -0.47 16.74 9.90
N HIS A 100 -1.26 16.03 9.11
CA HIS A 100 -2.68 16.32 8.92
C HIS A 100 -3.50 15.88 10.13
N ALA A 101 -4.50 16.69 10.51
CA ALA A 101 -5.34 16.42 11.68
C ALA A 101 -6.12 15.09 11.62
N ALA A 102 -6.42 14.58 10.42
CA ALA A 102 -7.10 13.31 10.23
C ALA A 102 -6.18 12.09 10.27
N PHE A 103 -4.85 12.24 10.19
CA PHE A 103 -3.90 11.12 10.09
C PHE A 103 -4.09 10.07 11.18
N ALA A 104 -4.16 10.50 12.44
CA ALA A 104 -4.32 9.58 13.57
C ALA A 104 -5.66 8.81 13.52
N ASN A 105 -6.73 9.49 13.06
CA ASN A 105 -8.03 8.84 12.85
C ASN A 105 -8.00 7.84 11.70
N ASP A 106 -7.34 8.16 10.60
CA ASP A 106 -7.20 7.25 9.45
C ASP A 106 -6.50 5.96 9.87
N ILE A 107 -5.35 6.08 10.55
CA ILE A 107 -4.61 4.91 11.03
C ILE A 107 -5.46 4.09 12.01
N ALA A 108 -6.09 4.72 12.99
CA ALA A 108 -6.90 4.01 13.99
C ALA A 108 -8.09 3.29 13.35
N THR A 109 -8.78 3.94 12.41
CA THR A 109 -9.97 3.37 11.76
C THR A 109 -9.58 2.36 10.69
N ILE A 110 -8.73 2.74 9.74
CA ILE A 110 -8.44 1.90 8.57
C ILE A 110 -7.50 0.75 8.94
N ALA A 111 -6.33 1.07 9.52
CA ALA A 111 -5.36 0.04 9.86
C ALA A 111 -5.76 -0.74 11.12
N GLY A 112 -6.37 -0.07 12.11
CA GLY A 112 -6.83 -0.73 13.34
C GLY A 112 -7.99 -1.69 13.13
N GLU A 113 -8.97 -1.32 12.29
CA GLU A 113 -10.15 -2.16 12.07
C GLU A 113 -9.99 -3.14 10.91
N ALA A 114 -9.39 -2.69 9.80
CA ALA A 114 -9.28 -3.46 8.56
C ALA A 114 -7.84 -3.93 8.21
N GLY A 115 -6.85 -3.71 9.08
CA GLY A 115 -5.44 -3.99 8.79
C GLY A 115 -5.16 -5.43 8.34
N HIS A 116 -5.87 -6.41 8.88
CA HIS A 116 -5.74 -7.82 8.48
C HIS A 116 -6.20 -8.11 7.03
N ARG A 117 -6.87 -7.16 6.38
CA ARG A 117 -7.34 -7.23 5.00
C ARG A 117 -6.49 -6.38 4.05
N LEU A 118 -5.61 -5.55 4.59
CA LEU A 118 -4.78 -4.63 3.80
C LEU A 118 -3.45 -5.29 3.40
N SER A 119 -2.99 -4.97 2.21
CA SER A 119 -1.65 -5.33 1.72
C SER A 119 -0.58 -4.38 2.26
N HIS A 120 -0.90 -3.11 2.41
CA HIS A 120 0.00 -2.07 2.94
C HIS A 120 -0.77 -0.79 3.29
N ILE A 121 -0.12 0.10 4.03
CA ILE A 121 -0.54 1.50 4.21
C ILE A 121 0.41 2.39 3.42
N MET A 122 -0.14 3.37 2.72
CA MET A 122 0.63 4.35 1.96
C MET A 122 0.53 5.73 2.61
N VAL A 123 1.70 6.32 2.87
CA VAL A 123 1.83 7.66 3.45
C VAL A 123 2.38 8.62 2.38
N PRO A 124 1.59 9.63 1.98
CA PRO A 124 1.99 10.60 0.99
C PRO A 124 2.91 11.66 1.59
N LYS A 125 3.62 12.37 0.71
CA LYS A 125 4.37 13.60 1.02
C LYS A 125 5.36 13.45 2.18
N VAL A 126 5.98 12.28 2.32
CA VAL A 126 7.02 12.02 3.31
C VAL A 126 8.29 12.79 2.93
N GLU A 127 8.82 13.60 3.85
CA GLU A 127 9.99 14.44 3.61
C GLU A 127 11.18 14.13 4.54
N SER A 128 10.95 13.33 5.57
CA SER A 128 11.97 13.05 6.58
C SER A 128 11.88 11.63 7.17
N VAL A 129 12.95 11.23 7.85
CA VAL A 129 12.98 10.02 8.67
C VAL A 129 11.94 10.09 9.79
N ASP A 130 11.74 11.27 10.36
CA ASP A 130 10.79 11.46 11.48
C ASP A 130 9.35 11.21 11.04
N ASP A 131 8.99 11.52 9.78
CA ASP A 131 7.66 11.21 9.23
C ASP A 131 7.43 9.70 9.16
N VAL A 132 8.44 8.93 8.72
CA VAL A 132 8.38 7.47 8.68
C VAL A 132 8.22 6.90 10.09
N LEU A 133 9.04 7.36 11.04
CA LEU A 133 8.97 6.91 12.43
C LEU A 133 7.64 7.26 13.10
N HIS A 134 7.05 8.41 12.74
CA HIS A 134 5.73 8.81 13.20
C HIS A 134 4.67 7.84 12.68
N ALA A 135 4.69 7.53 11.39
CA ALA A 135 3.76 6.59 10.78
C ALA A 135 3.90 5.16 11.36
N GLU A 136 5.11 4.66 11.53
CA GLU A 136 5.37 3.36 12.16
C GLU A 136 4.82 3.31 13.59
N LYS A 137 5.05 4.36 14.38
CA LYS A 137 4.53 4.46 15.75
C LYS A 137 3.01 4.45 15.79
N ALA A 138 2.37 5.16 14.87
CA ALA A 138 0.91 5.17 14.77
C ALA A 138 0.35 3.79 14.40
N LEU A 139 0.97 3.07 13.45
CA LEU A 139 0.60 1.71 13.08
C LEU A 139 0.77 0.74 14.27
N LEU A 140 1.87 0.84 15.01
CA LEU A 140 2.08 0.04 16.22
C LEU A 140 1.01 0.29 17.27
N ALA A 141 0.64 1.55 17.49
CA ALA A 141 -0.42 1.92 18.44
C ALA A 141 -1.79 1.39 18.03
N ALA A 142 -2.05 1.26 16.72
CA ALA A 142 -3.27 0.67 16.16
C ALA A 142 -3.21 -0.88 16.07
N SER A 143 -2.19 -1.53 16.64
CA SER A 143 -1.94 -2.98 16.52
C SER A 143 -1.75 -3.46 15.06
N ALA A 144 -1.39 -2.56 14.16
CA ALA A 144 -1.22 -2.78 12.73
C ALA A 144 0.27 -2.72 12.28
N GLY A 145 1.22 -2.85 13.21
CA GLY A 145 2.66 -2.80 12.92
C GLY A 145 3.20 -3.93 12.04
N HIS A 146 2.36 -4.90 11.69
CA HIS A 146 2.67 -5.95 10.71
C HIS A 146 2.50 -5.47 9.26
N LEU A 147 1.80 -4.36 9.03
CA LEU A 147 1.55 -3.85 7.69
C LEU A 147 2.82 -3.21 7.10
N PRO A 148 3.16 -3.53 5.85
CA PRO A 148 4.16 -2.78 5.11
C PRO A 148 3.77 -1.30 5.01
N LEU A 149 4.77 -0.43 5.13
CA LEU A 149 4.62 1.00 4.94
C LEU A 149 5.19 1.39 3.56
N HIS A 150 4.35 1.93 2.69
CA HIS A 150 4.78 2.55 1.45
C HIS A 150 4.81 4.06 1.63
N VAL A 151 5.94 4.68 1.33
CA VAL A 151 6.11 6.14 1.41
C VAL A 151 6.22 6.73 0.02
N LEU A 152 5.55 7.85 -0.22
CA LEU A 152 5.64 8.57 -1.49
C LEU A 152 6.66 9.69 -1.39
N ILE A 153 7.62 9.67 -2.32
CA ILE A 153 8.66 10.68 -2.49
C ILE A 153 8.19 11.65 -3.55
N GLU A 154 7.57 12.75 -3.15
CA GLU A 154 6.82 13.65 -4.04
C GLU A 154 7.37 15.08 -4.08
N SER A 155 8.40 15.39 -3.29
CA SER A 155 9.03 16.71 -3.27
C SER A 155 10.52 16.65 -3.60
N PRO A 156 11.14 17.75 -4.08
CA PRO A 156 12.59 17.82 -4.25
C PRO A 156 13.36 17.57 -2.95
N ALA A 157 12.83 17.99 -1.81
CA ALA A 157 13.43 17.76 -0.49
C ALA A 157 13.42 16.27 -0.14
N ALA A 158 12.30 15.58 -0.38
CA ALA A 158 12.18 14.14 -0.19
C ALA A 158 13.11 13.35 -1.11
N VAL A 159 13.23 13.75 -2.39
CA VAL A 159 14.19 13.13 -3.34
C VAL A 159 15.61 13.24 -2.81
N HIS A 160 16.00 14.42 -2.31
CA HIS A 160 17.34 14.63 -1.74
C HIS A 160 17.63 13.74 -0.53
N ARG A 161 16.60 13.40 0.25
CA ARG A 161 16.69 12.57 1.46
C ARG A 161 16.22 11.13 1.26
N ALA A 162 15.92 10.72 0.03
CA ALA A 162 15.30 9.42 -0.25
C ALA A 162 16.08 8.23 0.32
N PHE A 163 17.43 8.30 0.33
CA PHE A 163 18.26 7.26 0.93
C PHE A 163 18.07 7.15 2.45
N GLU A 164 18.00 8.26 3.15
CA GLU A 164 17.79 8.29 4.61
C GLU A 164 16.39 7.82 4.96
N ILE A 165 15.37 8.32 4.23
CA ILE A 165 13.97 7.92 4.37
C ILE A 165 13.82 6.41 4.14
N GLY A 166 14.42 5.87 3.07
CA GLY A 166 14.37 4.45 2.75
C GLY A 166 15.02 3.58 3.84
N ARG A 167 16.11 4.03 4.43
CA ARG A 167 16.76 3.31 5.55
C ARG A 167 15.92 3.28 6.83
N ALA A 168 15.12 4.31 7.07
CA ALA A 168 14.24 4.35 8.24
C ALA A 168 13.15 3.26 8.17
N SER A 169 12.59 3.02 6.97
CA SER A 169 11.57 2.01 6.74
C SER A 169 12.12 0.58 6.64
N CYS A 170 13.42 0.44 6.37
CA CYS A 170 14.12 -0.86 6.27
C CYS A 170 14.72 -1.28 7.62
N ARG A 171 14.00 -1.17 8.73
CA ARG A 171 14.45 -1.81 9.95
C ARG A 171 14.46 -3.32 9.75
N GLU A 172 15.67 -3.88 9.61
CA GLU A 172 15.88 -5.31 9.80
C GLU A 172 15.23 -5.69 11.14
N ARG A 173 14.19 -6.49 11.07
CA ARG A 173 13.70 -7.19 12.25
C ARG A 173 14.72 -8.29 12.54
N VAL A 174 15.67 -7.98 13.42
CA VAL A 174 16.55 -8.96 14.02
C VAL A 174 15.77 -9.82 14.99
#